data_12a7ed065fd9f28e751b83bde0625cfa
#
_entry.id   12a7ed065fd9f28e751b83bde0625cfa
#
_cell.length_a   1.000
_cell.length_b   1.000
_cell.length_c   1.000
_cell.angle_alpha   90.00
_cell.angle_beta   90.00
_cell.angle_gamma   90.00
#
_symmetry.space_group_name_H-M   'P 1'
#
loop_
_entity.id
_entity.type
_entity.pdbx_description
1 polymer ?
#
loop_
_entity_poly.entity_id
_entity_poly.type
_entity_poly.pdbx_seq_one_letter_code
_entity_poly.pdbx_strand_id
1 'polypeptide(L)'
;CFERIGFAGDQLVPVQMNSARRSLNFLLLDWISKSINLWTINKLYLPLNTGQSKYTLDTSITDILEVLQRTFTRQLNGTAQSNTADTYDGAGGGDPLLAFDNNFSTFCVQNVADGNISYTYGPGVSQSITFIGIRSNTDTNYNLVVEYSNDNATWSTLNVDWTHPYIYQEGITRWADVITPVSAMTYRVREIGGATLSLQEIYFGNTTIDLKISPVSRDTYLSFSQKYL
;
A
#
# COMPACT_ATOMS: atom_id res chain seq x y z
N CYS A 1 -30.74 -5.93 -24.62
CA CYS A 1 -32.16 -5.61 -24.46
C CYS A 1 -33.00 -5.97 -25.70
N PHE A 2 -32.67 -5.44 -26.88
CA PHE A 2 -33.49 -5.63 -28.07
C PHE A 2 -33.56 -7.08 -28.54
N GLU A 3 -32.50 -7.86 -28.48
CA GLU A 3 -32.51 -9.30 -28.78
C GLU A 3 -33.50 -10.09 -27.90
N ARG A 4 -33.68 -9.66 -26.64
CA ARG A 4 -34.58 -10.31 -25.69
C ARG A 4 -36.07 -10.09 -26.01
N ILE A 5 -36.38 -9.09 -26.82
CA ILE A 5 -37.72 -8.79 -27.32
C ILE A 5 -37.88 -9.12 -28.80
N GLY A 6 -36.95 -9.90 -29.40
CA GLY A 6 -37.06 -10.49 -30.72
C GLY A 6 -36.62 -9.59 -31.89
N PHE A 7 -35.91 -8.49 -31.63
CA PHE A 7 -35.32 -7.69 -32.72
C PHE A 7 -33.94 -8.19 -33.07
N ALA A 8 -33.71 -8.52 -34.34
CA ALA A 8 -32.39 -8.77 -34.85
C ALA A 8 -31.60 -7.46 -35.01
N GLY A 9 -30.23 -7.51 -34.85
CA GLY A 9 -29.39 -6.32 -34.86
C GLY A 9 -29.47 -5.46 -36.12
N ASP A 10 -29.78 -6.06 -37.26
CA ASP A 10 -29.99 -5.42 -38.56
C ASP A 10 -31.33 -4.67 -38.71
N GLN A 11 -32.28 -4.90 -37.79
CA GLN A 11 -33.59 -4.26 -37.78
C GLN A 11 -33.63 -3.01 -36.90
N LEU A 12 -32.54 -2.65 -36.25
CA LEU A 12 -32.47 -1.52 -35.33
C LEU A 12 -32.30 -0.20 -36.08
N VAL A 13 -33.31 0.66 -35.99
CA VAL A 13 -33.20 2.03 -36.52
C VAL A 13 -32.47 2.97 -35.59
N PRO A 14 -31.74 3.99 -36.12
CA PRO A 14 -30.97 4.92 -35.30
C PRO A 14 -31.73 5.59 -34.16
N VAL A 15 -33.01 5.84 -34.35
CA VAL A 15 -33.89 6.42 -33.34
C VAL A 15 -34.08 5.50 -32.13
N GLN A 16 -34.19 4.19 -32.36
CA GLN A 16 -34.32 3.19 -31.30
C GLN A 16 -33.04 3.05 -30.50
N MET A 17 -31.86 3.09 -31.17
CA MET A 17 -30.55 3.09 -30.55
C MET A 17 -30.34 4.32 -29.67
N ASN A 18 -30.73 5.50 -30.15
CA ASN A 18 -30.62 6.73 -29.35
C ASN A 18 -31.55 6.71 -28.14
N SER A 19 -32.78 6.16 -28.31
CA SER A 19 -33.71 5.98 -27.19
C SER A 19 -33.17 5.00 -26.15
N ALA A 20 -32.57 3.89 -26.58
CA ALA A 20 -31.93 2.91 -25.69
C ALA A 20 -30.75 3.50 -24.92
N ARG A 21 -29.89 4.27 -25.61
CA ARG A 21 -28.76 4.98 -24.95
C ARG A 21 -29.25 5.97 -23.91
N ARG A 22 -30.29 6.74 -24.22
CA ARG A 22 -30.91 7.69 -23.28
C ARG A 22 -31.46 6.97 -22.05
N SER A 23 -32.19 5.89 -22.25
CA SER A 23 -32.72 5.07 -21.14
C SER A 23 -31.63 4.46 -20.28
N LEU A 24 -30.57 3.97 -20.90
CA LEU A 24 -29.37 3.47 -20.17
C LEU A 24 -28.73 4.57 -19.34
N ASN A 25 -28.55 5.76 -19.91
CA ASN A 25 -27.97 6.89 -19.18
C ASN A 25 -28.85 7.29 -17.98
N PHE A 26 -30.15 7.32 -18.13
CA PHE A 26 -31.05 7.58 -17.01
C PHE A 26 -30.96 6.49 -15.94
N LEU A 27 -30.87 5.22 -16.31
CA LEU A 27 -30.70 4.12 -15.38
C LEU A 27 -29.37 4.26 -14.59
N LEU A 28 -28.28 4.60 -15.30
CA LEU A 28 -26.98 4.82 -14.67
C LEU A 28 -27.03 6.01 -13.70
N LEU A 29 -27.68 7.11 -14.09
CA LEU A 29 -27.86 8.27 -13.20
C LEU A 29 -28.72 7.94 -11.97
N ASP A 30 -29.78 7.14 -12.13
CA ASP A 30 -30.60 6.66 -11.02
C ASP A 30 -29.79 5.77 -10.07
N TRP A 31 -28.96 4.89 -10.59
CA TRP A 31 -28.06 4.06 -9.77
C TRP A 31 -27.06 4.91 -9.00
N ILE A 32 -26.45 5.91 -9.64
CA ILE A 32 -25.54 6.85 -8.98
C ILE A 32 -26.25 7.59 -7.86
N SER A 33 -27.48 8.07 -8.10
CA SER A 33 -28.28 8.79 -7.09
C SER A 33 -28.66 7.91 -5.89
N LYS A 34 -28.73 6.59 -6.09
CA LYS A 34 -28.98 5.59 -5.03
C LYS A 34 -27.70 5.07 -4.38
N SER A 35 -26.58 5.78 -4.56
CA SER A 35 -25.27 5.40 -4.02
C SER A 35 -24.76 4.03 -4.50
N ILE A 36 -25.24 3.55 -5.64
CA ILE A 36 -24.65 2.38 -6.29
C ILE A 36 -23.41 2.82 -7.03
N ASN A 37 -22.27 2.53 -6.44
CA ASN A 37 -20.97 2.87 -7.04
C ASN A 37 -20.72 1.97 -8.25
N LEU A 38 -20.63 2.59 -9.44
CA LEU A 38 -20.35 1.91 -10.71
C LEU A 38 -18.84 1.86 -11.03
N TRP A 39 -18.03 2.55 -10.21
CA TRP A 39 -16.59 2.65 -10.35
C TRP A 39 -15.87 1.77 -9.34
N THR A 40 -14.65 1.44 -9.66
CA THR A 40 -13.79 0.65 -8.78
C THR A 40 -13.47 1.44 -7.52
N ILE A 41 -13.67 0.83 -6.36
CA ILE A 41 -13.23 1.36 -5.09
C ILE A 41 -11.79 0.92 -4.89
N ASN A 42 -10.88 1.88 -4.83
CA ASN A 42 -9.47 1.64 -4.56
C ASN A 42 -9.10 2.13 -3.17
N LYS A 43 -8.24 1.39 -2.50
CA LYS A 43 -7.66 1.75 -1.23
C LYS A 43 -6.33 2.47 -1.50
N LEU A 44 -6.19 3.68 -0.99
CA LEU A 44 -4.98 4.50 -1.12
C LEU A 44 -4.39 4.74 0.27
N TYR A 45 -3.09 4.55 0.40
CA TYR A 45 -2.35 4.86 1.60
C TYR A 45 -1.49 6.10 1.38
N LEU A 46 -1.65 7.09 2.24
CA LEU A 46 -0.86 8.31 2.23
C LEU A 46 -0.05 8.41 3.51
N PRO A 47 1.28 8.46 3.43
CA PRO A 47 2.10 8.72 4.61
C PRO A 47 1.88 10.15 5.10
N LEU A 48 1.57 10.31 6.39
CA LEU A 48 1.45 11.62 7.02
C LEU A 48 2.83 12.08 7.49
N ASN A 49 3.35 13.12 6.87
CA ASN A 49 4.64 13.71 7.23
C ASN A 49 4.44 14.90 8.18
N THR A 50 5.33 15.02 9.16
CA THR A 50 5.34 16.17 10.08
C THR A 50 5.53 17.45 9.30
N GLY A 51 4.68 18.45 9.54
CA GLY A 51 4.74 19.76 8.88
C GLY A 51 4.08 19.82 7.49
N GLN A 52 3.60 18.70 6.95
CA GLN A 52 2.88 18.68 5.68
C GLN A 52 1.37 18.73 5.92
N SER A 53 0.73 19.85 5.57
CA SER A 53 -0.71 20.07 5.77
C SER A 53 -1.56 19.76 4.53
N LYS A 54 -0.93 19.56 3.37
CA LYS A 54 -1.64 19.32 2.09
C LYS A 54 -1.07 18.12 1.37
N TYR A 55 -1.96 17.28 0.87
CA TYR A 55 -1.64 16.11 0.06
C TYR A 55 -2.41 16.19 -1.24
N THR A 56 -1.70 16.04 -2.36
CA THR A 56 -2.33 16.01 -3.68
C THR A 56 -2.67 14.57 -4.02
N LEU A 57 -3.91 14.33 -4.38
CA LEU A 57 -4.37 13.05 -4.89
C LEU A 57 -4.24 13.02 -6.41
N ASP A 58 -4.14 11.82 -6.98
CA ASP A 58 -4.14 11.62 -8.42
C ASP A 58 -5.43 12.15 -9.05
N THR A 59 -5.34 12.72 -10.24
CA THR A 59 -6.47 13.30 -10.97
C THR A 59 -7.51 12.25 -11.41
N SER A 60 -7.15 10.97 -11.38
CA SER A 60 -8.07 9.86 -11.64
C SER A 60 -9.05 9.59 -10.49
N ILE A 61 -8.77 10.12 -9.29
CA ILE A 61 -9.63 9.97 -8.12
C ILE A 61 -10.78 10.97 -8.25
N THR A 62 -11.98 10.43 -8.43
CA THR A 62 -13.21 11.24 -8.63
C THR A 62 -13.88 11.61 -7.33
N ASP A 63 -13.78 10.78 -6.31
CA ASP A 63 -14.41 11.00 -4.99
C ASP A 63 -13.67 10.24 -3.89
N ILE A 64 -13.81 10.70 -2.66
CA ILE A 64 -13.29 10.08 -1.46
C ILE A 64 -14.45 9.59 -0.61
N LEU A 65 -14.63 8.28 -0.54
CA LEU A 65 -15.74 7.68 0.20
C LEU A 65 -15.48 7.68 1.71
N GLU A 66 -14.24 7.41 2.12
CA GLU A 66 -13.87 7.34 3.52
C GLU A 66 -12.39 7.69 3.70
N VAL A 67 -12.08 8.36 4.80
CA VAL A 67 -10.71 8.64 5.23
C VAL A 67 -10.52 8.10 6.63
N LEU A 68 -9.47 7.29 6.80
CA LEU A 68 -9.06 6.76 8.10
C LEU A 68 -7.62 7.19 8.39
N GLN A 69 -7.39 7.69 9.59
CA GLN A 69 -6.04 7.85 10.11
C GLN A 69 -5.65 6.58 10.84
N ARG A 70 -4.63 5.89 10.33
CA ARG A 70 -4.09 4.68 10.95
C ARG A 70 -2.88 5.04 11.79
N THR A 71 -2.91 4.69 13.06
CA THR A 71 -1.76 4.71 13.94
C THR A 71 -1.26 3.28 14.15
N PHE A 72 0.05 3.12 14.22
CA PHE A 72 0.65 1.81 14.42
C PHE A 72 1.80 1.87 15.42
N THR A 73 2.03 0.76 16.09
CA THR A 73 3.20 0.58 16.94
C THR A 73 4.27 -0.17 16.15
N ARG A 74 5.40 0.47 15.93
CA ARG A 74 6.59 -0.17 15.40
C ARG A 74 7.39 -0.75 16.55
N GLN A 75 7.63 -2.04 16.54
CA GLN A 75 8.49 -2.67 17.55
C GLN A 75 9.92 -2.73 16.99
N LEU A 76 10.84 -2.02 17.63
CA LEU A 76 12.23 -1.89 17.21
C LEU A 76 13.23 -2.60 18.13
N ASN A 77 12.75 -3.47 19.02
CA ASN A 77 13.62 -4.18 19.98
C ASN A 77 14.14 -5.52 19.43
N GLY A 78 14.46 -5.55 18.14
CA GLY A 78 14.91 -6.73 17.45
C GLY A 78 16.25 -6.52 16.72
N THR A 79 16.62 -7.49 15.91
CA THR A 79 17.84 -7.48 15.10
C THR A 79 17.47 -7.58 13.61
N ALA A 80 17.99 -6.66 12.82
CA ALA A 80 17.89 -6.74 11.37
C ALA A 80 19.01 -7.60 10.79
N GLN A 81 18.71 -8.38 9.76
CA GLN A 81 19.65 -9.24 9.05
C GLN A 81 19.37 -9.24 7.56
N SER A 82 20.38 -9.53 6.76
CA SER A 82 20.27 -9.78 5.33
C SER A 82 20.91 -11.11 4.97
N ASN A 83 20.61 -11.64 3.79
CA ASN A 83 21.17 -12.92 3.33
C ASN A 83 22.61 -12.81 2.84
N THR A 84 23.18 -11.61 2.78
CA THR A 84 24.58 -11.39 2.44
C THR A 84 25.19 -10.42 3.41
N ALA A 85 26.46 -10.66 3.79
CA ALA A 85 27.32 -9.64 4.31
C ALA A 85 27.66 -8.71 3.14
N ASP A 86 26.81 -7.73 2.88
CA ASP A 86 27.04 -6.82 1.79
C ASP A 86 28.17 -5.85 2.14
N THR A 87 29.13 -5.75 1.23
CA THR A 87 30.29 -4.86 1.36
C THR A 87 30.07 -3.53 0.62
N TYR A 88 28.81 -3.13 0.43
CA TYR A 88 28.51 -1.87 -0.20
C TYR A 88 28.94 -0.71 0.70
N ASP A 89 29.95 0.06 0.27
CA ASP A 89 30.59 1.15 1.00
C ASP A 89 30.08 2.55 0.64
N GLY A 90 28.96 2.64 -0.07
CA GLY A 90 28.31 3.90 -0.41
C GLY A 90 27.49 4.50 0.76
N ALA A 91 26.86 5.64 0.52
CA ALA A 91 25.99 6.31 1.49
C ALA A 91 24.76 5.45 1.88
N GLY A 92 24.51 4.37 1.13
CA GLY A 92 23.60 3.28 1.47
C GLY A 92 24.43 2.02 1.63
N GLY A 93 24.51 1.50 2.82
CA GLY A 93 25.31 0.30 3.12
C GLY A 93 24.51 -0.98 3.03
N GLY A 94 25.23 -2.10 3.04
CA GLY A 94 24.65 -3.42 3.22
C GLY A 94 24.11 -3.67 4.63
N ASP A 95 24.22 -2.70 5.55
CA ASP A 95 23.70 -2.82 6.90
C ASP A 95 22.15 -2.89 6.85
N PRO A 96 21.56 -4.03 7.18
CA PRO A 96 20.11 -4.20 7.16
C PRO A 96 19.38 -3.32 8.18
N LEU A 97 20.06 -2.80 9.21
CA LEU A 97 19.49 -1.87 10.17
C LEU A 97 19.06 -0.55 9.53
N LEU A 98 19.71 -0.14 8.43
CA LEU A 98 19.37 1.07 7.70
C LEU A 98 17.97 1.03 7.07
N ALA A 99 17.40 -0.15 6.89
CA ALA A 99 16.01 -0.30 6.45
C ALA A 99 14.99 -0.25 7.61
N PHE A 100 15.44 -0.01 8.85
CA PHE A 100 14.61 0.03 10.06
C PHE A 100 14.94 1.19 11.00
N ASP A 101 15.76 2.14 10.58
CA ASP A 101 16.26 3.22 11.43
C ASP A 101 15.35 4.46 11.46
N ASN A 102 14.29 4.46 10.67
CA ASN A 102 13.37 5.58 10.50
C ASN A 102 14.06 6.86 9.96
N ASN A 103 15.12 6.68 9.19
CA ASN A 103 15.86 7.75 8.55
C ASN A 103 15.77 7.61 7.02
N PHE A 104 14.99 8.45 6.38
CA PHE A 104 14.76 8.40 4.92
C PHE A 104 15.97 8.82 4.07
N SER A 105 17.06 9.22 4.69
CA SER A 105 18.30 9.54 4.00
C SER A 105 19.27 8.35 3.94
N THR A 106 18.98 7.28 4.67
CA THR A 106 19.72 6.02 4.67
C THR A 106 18.95 4.95 3.92
N PHE A 107 19.64 3.93 3.44
CA PHE A 107 19.01 2.80 2.75
C PHE A 107 19.89 1.55 2.81
N CYS A 108 19.28 0.40 2.78
CA CYS A 108 19.95 -0.89 2.67
C CYS A 108 19.88 -1.38 1.23
N VAL A 109 21.01 -1.86 0.70
CA VAL A 109 21.09 -2.46 -0.63
C VAL A 109 21.44 -3.92 -0.52
N GLN A 110 20.72 -4.77 -1.24
CA GLN A 110 21.01 -6.18 -1.44
C GLN A 110 21.24 -6.45 -2.92
N ASN A 111 22.50 -6.55 -3.30
CA ASN A 111 22.92 -6.67 -4.70
C ASN A 111 23.13 -8.14 -5.11
N VAL A 112 22.19 -8.99 -4.76
CA VAL A 112 22.18 -10.42 -5.09
C VAL A 112 20.81 -10.85 -5.57
N ALA A 113 20.80 -11.90 -6.40
CA ALA A 113 19.54 -12.54 -6.74
C ALA A 113 18.89 -13.10 -5.46
N ASP A 114 17.56 -12.98 -5.39
CA ASP A 114 16.80 -13.34 -4.18
C ASP A 114 17.24 -12.57 -2.90
N GLY A 115 17.70 -11.32 -3.07
CA GLY A 115 18.07 -10.44 -1.97
C GLY A 115 16.95 -10.33 -0.95
N ASN A 116 17.26 -10.44 0.33
CA ASN A 116 16.28 -10.28 1.38
C ASN A 116 16.79 -9.47 2.56
N ILE A 117 15.86 -8.82 3.23
CA ILE A 117 16.09 -8.08 4.48
C ILE A 117 15.08 -8.59 5.49
N SER A 118 15.56 -9.04 6.64
CA SER A 118 14.75 -9.61 7.70
C SER A 118 14.86 -8.83 9.00
N TYR A 119 13.84 -8.97 9.83
CA TYR A 119 13.80 -8.43 11.17
C TYR A 119 13.35 -9.49 12.16
N THR A 120 14.19 -9.78 13.16
CA THR A 120 13.93 -10.75 14.23
C THR A 120 13.62 -10.01 15.52
N TYR A 121 12.45 -10.30 16.10
CA TYR A 121 12.03 -9.77 17.40
C TYR A 121 12.73 -10.52 18.49
N GLY A 122 13.66 -10.30 19.12
CA GLY A 122 14.38 -10.93 20.22
C GLY A 122 14.17 -12.45 20.46
N PRO A 123 15.04 -13.10 21.20
CA PRO A 123 14.93 -14.54 21.42
C PRO A 123 13.63 -14.94 22.12
N GLY A 124 12.88 -15.85 21.52
CA GLY A 124 11.62 -16.35 22.09
C GLY A 124 10.46 -15.35 22.03
N VAL A 125 10.60 -14.23 21.35
CA VAL A 125 9.55 -13.24 21.18
C VAL A 125 8.92 -13.40 19.81
N SER A 126 7.66 -13.84 19.77
CA SER A 126 6.88 -13.85 18.54
C SER A 126 5.91 -12.68 18.51
N GLN A 127 5.82 -12.02 17.39
CA GLN A 127 4.91 -10.91 17.15
C GLN A 127 4.00 -11.22 15.97
N SER A 128 2.78 -10.73 16.02
CA SER A 128 1.88 -10.77 14.88
C SER A 128 1.90 -9.40 14.21
N ILE A 129 2.07 -9.36 12.89
CA ILE A 129 1.97 -8.11 12.13
C ILE A 129 0.66 -8.08 11.36
N THR A 130 0.05 -6.90 11.27
CA THR A 130 -1.22 -6.70 10.57
C THR A 130 -1.05 -5.86 9.30
N PHE A 131 0.08 -5.19 9.15
CA PHE A 131 0.40 -4.44 7.93
C PHE A 131 1.90 -4.35 7.70
N ILE A 132 2.26 -4.00 6.48
CA ILE A 132 3.63 -3.80 6.00
C ILE A 132 3.71 -2.49 5.26
N GLY A 133 4.80 -1.76 5.47
CA GLY A 133 5.18 -0.63 4.65
C GLY A 133 6.56 -0.84 4.06
N ILE A 134 6.73 -0.50 2.78
CA ILE A 134 8.01 -0.58 2.09
C ILE A 134 8.28 0.73 1.38
N ARG A 135 9.42 1.33 1.68
CA ARG A 135 9.90 2.55 1.06
C ARG A 135 11.14 2.25 0.24
N SER A 136 11.02 2.44 -1.07
CA SER A 136 12.13 2.24 -2.00
C SER A 136 13.04 3.46 -2.07
N ASN A 137 14.32 3.22 -2.31
CA ASN A 137 15.32 4.24 -2.61
C ASN A 137 15.42 4.55 -4.10
N THR A 138 14.76 3.78 -4.96
CA THR A 138 14.81 3.93 -6.41
C THR A 138 13.45 3.65 -7.03
N ASP A 139 13.18 4.25 -8.18
CA ASP A 139 12.06 3.87 -9.03
C ASP A 139 12.33 2.49 -9.63
N THR A 140 11.51 1.50 -9.24
CA THR A 140 11.73 0.13 -9.70
C THR A 140 10.47 -0.74 -9.61
N ASN A 141 10.46 -1.80 -10.40
CA ASN A 141 9.44 -2.84 -10.32
C ASN A 141 10.00 -4.02 -9.53
N TYR A 142 9.73 -4.06 -8.24
CA TYR A 142 10.06 -5.22 -7.42
C TYR A 142 8.99 -6.30 -7.53
N ASN A 143 9.43 -7.54 -7.50
CA ASN A 143 8.57 -8.69 -7.25
C ASN A 143 8.87 -9.21 -5.83
N LEU A 144 8.22 -8.59 -4.85
CA LEU A 144 8.48 -8.85 -3.44
C LEU A 144 7.55 -9.92 -2.89
N VAL A 145 8.11 -10.82 -2.10
CA VAL A 145 7.37 -11.68 -1.19
C VAL A 145 7.71 -11.34 0.24
N VAL A 146 6.72 -11.43 1.11
CA VAL A 146 6.93 -11.35 2.55
C VAL A 146 6.85 -12.74 3.11
N GLU A 147 7.80 -13.07 3.94
CA GLU A 147 7.90 -14.39 4.53
C GLU A 147 8.11 -14.26 6.04
N TYR A 148 7.73 -15.28 6.77
CA TYR A 148 7.92 -15.39 8.20
C TYR A 148 8.57 -16.70 8.60
N SER A 149 9.24 -16.70 9.74
CA SER A 149 9.92 -17.88 10.31
C SER A 149 9.93 -17.83 11.83
N ASN A 150 9.97 -19.01 12.45
CA ASN A 150 10.18 -19.16 13.89
C ASN A 150 11.55 -19.78 14.24
N ASP A 151 12.32 -20.18 13.25
CA ASP A 151 13.62 -20.84 13.41
C ASP A 151 14.72 -20.22 12.54
N ASN A 152 14.41 -19.19 11.73
CA ASN A 152 15.27 -18.57 10.72
C ASN A 152 15.81 -19.53 9.66
N ALA A 153 15.28 -20.73 9.58
CA ALA A 153 15.68 -21.77 8.62
C ALA A 153 14.53 -22.11 7.67
N THR A 154 13.34 -22.30 8.23
CA THR A 154 12.14 -22.63 7.46
C THR A 154 11.28 -21.36 7.28
N TRP A 155 11.01 -21.02 6.02
CA TRP A 155 10.27 -19.82 5.68
C TRP A 155 8.93 -20.15 5.05
N SER A 156 7.91 -19.43 5.47
CA SER A 156 6.55 -19.51 4.91
C SER A 156 6.12 -18.15 4.40
N THR A 157 5.41 -18.14 3.28
CA THR A 157 4.90 -16.89 2.69
C THR A 157 3.76 -16.32 3.54
N LEU A 158 3.85 -15.04 3.83
CA LEU A 158 2.78 -14.28 4.47
C LEU A 158 1.83 -13.74 3.40
N ASN A 159 0.53 -13.90 3.62
CA ASN A 159 -0.48 -13.41 2.69
C ASN A 159 -0.72 -11.92 2.91
N VAL A 160 -0.32 -11.10 1.94
CA VAL A 160 -0.36 -9.63 1.97
C VAL A 160 -1.23 -9.12 0.83
N ASP A 161 -2.04 -8.10 1.10
CA ASP A 161 -2.94 -7.47 0.12
C ASP A 161 -2.18 -6.49 -0.78
N TRP A 162 -1.38 -7.04 -1.68
CA TRP A 162 -0.77 -6.27 -2.76
C TRP A 162 -0.73 -7.03 -4.08
N THR A 163 -0.69 -6.30 -5.18
CA THR A 163 -0.62 -6.87 -6.53
C THR A 163 0.81 -6.79 -7.05
N HIS A 164 1.37 -7.88 -7.49
CA HIS A 164 2.70 -7.92 -8.12
C HIS A 164 2.61 -8.03 -9.65
N PRO A 165 3.63 -7.53 -10.38
CA PRO A 165 4.75 -6.72 -9.91
C PRO A 165 4.30 -5.33 -9.46
N TYR A 166 4.94 -4.82 -8.43
CA TYR A 166 4.60 -3.52 -7.85
C TYR A 166 5.57 -2.44 -8.34
N ILE A 167 5.03 -1.34 -8.83
CA ILE A 167 5.82 -0.16 -9.18
C ILE A 167 6.11 0.62 -7.90
N TYR A 168 7.37 0.64 -7.49
CA TYR A 168 7.86 1.45 -6.38
C TYR A 168 8.44 2.74 -6.93
N GLN A 169 8.09 3.84 -6.29
CA GLN A 169 8.64 5.16 -6.58
C GLN A 169 9.59 5.56 -5.47
N GLU A 170 10.70 6.16 -5.83
CA GLU A 170 11.69 6.66 -4.88
C GLU A 170 11.03 7.54 -3.82
N GLY A 171 11.34 7.27 -2.57
CA GLY A 171 10.87 8.06 -1.44
C GLY A 171 9.37 7.94 -1.11
N ILE A 172 8.62 7.05 -1.76
CA ILE A 172 7.22 6.80 -1.46
C ILE A 172 7.07 5.46 -0.74
N THR A 173 6.41 5.49 0.42
CA THR A 173 6.11 4.25 1.16
C THR A 173 4.87 3.59 0.59
N ARG A 174 4.99 2.34 0.18
CA ARG A 174 3.87 1.48 -0.20
C ARG A 174 3.43 0.70 1.02
N TRP A 175 2.15 0.81 1.34
CA TRP A 175 1.53 0.12 2.46
C TRP A 175 0.63 -1.01 1.97
N ALA A 176 0.60 -2.11 2.70
CA ALA A 176 -0.30 -3.22 2.45
C ALA A 176 -0.76 -3.85 3.76
N ASP A 177 -2.00 -4.33 3.77
CA ASP A 177 -2.53 -5.08 4.91
C ASP A 177 -2.11 -6.54 4.82
N VAL A 178 -1.87 -7.16 5.96
CA VAL A 178 -1.69 -8.61 6.07
C VAL A 178 -3.07 -9.26 6.17
N ILE A 179 -3.43 -10.06 5.17
CA ILE A 179 -4.76 -10.68 5.09
C ILE A 179 -4.96 -11.70 6.20
N THR A 180 -3.92 -12.49 6.47
CA THR A 180 -3.94 -13.51 7.53
C THR A 180 -2.74 -13.30 8.43
N PRO A 181 -2.89 -12.53 9.53
CA PRO A 181 -1.81 -12.30 10.47
C PRO A 181 -1.32 -13.60 11.11
N VAL A 182 -0.02 -13.77 11.18
CA VAL A 182 0.64 -14.92 11.80
C VAL A 182 1.58 -14.39 12.88
N SER A 183 1.68 -15.07 14.00
CA SER A 183 2.67 -14.76 15.03
C SER A 183 3.99 -15.48 14.72
N ALA A 184 5.05 -14.71 14.50
CA ALA A 184 6.36 -15.25 14.16
C ALA A 184 7.49 -14.48 14.85
N MET A 185 8.64 -15.14 14.96
CA MET A 185 9.85 -14.53 15.53
C MET A 185 10.53 -13.59 14.53
N THR A 186 10.47 -13.92 13.25
CA THR A 186 11.17 -13.21 12.19
C THR A 186 10.27 -13.02 11.00
N TYR A 187 10.32 -11.84 10.42
CA TYR A 187 9.75 -11.53 9.11
C TYR A 187 10.83 -11.05 8.16
N ARG A 188 10.67 -11.33 6.89
CA ARG A 188 11.56 -10.80 5.85
C ARG A 188 10.79 -10.37 4.61
N VAL A 189 11.38 -9.41 3.92
CA VAL A 189 11.02 -9.04 2.54
C VAL A 189 12.08 -9.64 1.64
N ARG A 190 11.67 -10.39 0.62
CA ARG A 190 12.56 -10.99 -0.38
C ARG A 190 12.15 -10.60 -1.78
N GLU A 191 13.10 -10.21 -2.59
CA GLU A 191 12.92 -9.94 -4.01
C GLU A 191 13.12 -11.25 -4.80
N ILE A 192 12.15 -11.62 -5.65
CA ILE A 192 12.15 -12.89 -6.41
C ILE A 192 12.20 -12.68 -7.92
N GLY A 193 12.25 -11.43 -8.39
CA GLY A 193 12.33 -11.07 -9.81
C GLY A 193 13.76 -10.86 -10.33
N GLY A 194 14.77 -10.93 -9.46
CA GLY A 194 16.18 -10.73 -9.81
C GLY A 194 16.63 -9.26 -9.83
N ALA A 195 15.81 -8.33 -9.33
CA ALA A 195 16.20 -6.93 -9.17
C ALA A 195 17.08 -6.75 -7.92
N THR A 196 17.98 -5.77 -7.97
CA THR A 196 18.71 -5.32 -6.78
C THR A 196 17.75 -4.68 -5.80
N LEU A 197 17.65 -5.20 -4.60
CA LEU A 197 16.79 -4.67 -3.54
C LEU A 197 17.46 -3.46 -2.90
N SER A 198 16.85 -2.27 -3.03
CA SER A 198 17.34 -1.02 -2.43
C SER A 198 16.20 -0.35 -1.68
N LEU A 199 16.18 -0.49 -0.35
CA LEU A 199 15.08 -0.03 0.49
C LEU A 199 15.56 0.98 1.53
N GLN A 200 14.85 2.11 1.61
CA GLN A 200 15.05 3.12 2.65
C GLN A 200 14.43 2.65 3.97
N GLU A 201 13.21 2.09 3.90
CA GLU A 201 12.50 1.69 5.10
C GLU A 201 11.59 0.48 4.87
N ILE A 202 11.56 -0.39 5.87
CA ILE A 202 10.60 -1.49 6.00
C ILE A 202 9.86 -1.31 7.32
N TYR A 203 8.55 -1.42 7.26
CA TYR A 203 7.69 -1.38 8.44
C TYR A 203 6.99 -2.72 8.58
N PHE A 204 7.25 -3.41 9.68
CA PHE A 204 6.46 -4.54 10.16
C PHE A 204 5.70 -4.07 11.40
N GLY A 205 4.38 -3.97 11.30
CA GLY A 205 3.64 -3.33 12.37
C GLY A 205 2.27 -3.92 12.65
N ASN A 206 1.75 -3.55 13.81
CA ASN A 206 0.37 -3.81 14.19
C ASN A 206 -0.44 -2.52 14.11
N THR A 207 -1.60 -2.60 13.46
CA THR A 207 -2.59 -1.53 13.52
C THR A 207 -3.14 -1.47 14.93
N THR A 208 -2.98 -0.35 15.58
CA THR A 208 -3.51 -0.14 16.93
C THR A 208 -4.88 0.50 16.89
N ILE A 209 -5.08 1.51 16.07
CA ILE A 209 -6.35 2.26 15.99
C ILE A 209 -6.50 2.83 14.59
N ASP A 210 -7.68 2.66 14.01
CA ASP A 210 -8.15 3.40 12.85
C ASP A 210 -9.13 4.47 13.29
N LEU A 211 -8.75 5.73 13.20
CA LEU A 211 -9.59 6.87 13.52
C LEU A 211 -10.26 7.38 12.24
N LYS A 212 -11.58 7.38 12.21
CA LYS A 212 -12.34 7.95 11.11
C LYS A 212 -12.19 9.47 11.11
N ILE A 213 -11.72 10.02 9.99
CA ILE A 213 -11.61 11.44 9.77
C ILE A 213 -12.89 11.90 9.05
N SER A 214 -13.63 12.80 9.70
CA SER A 214 -14.80 13.41 9.08
C SER A 214 -14.39 14.64 8.29
N PRO A 215 -14.90 14.84 7.07
CA PRO A 215 -14.66 16.05 6.31
C PRO A 215 -15.26 17.25 7.03
N VAL A 216 -14.52 18.33 7.06
CA VAL A 216 -14.97 19.61 7.63
C VAL A 216 -15.23 20.57 6.47
N SER A 217 -16.37 21.26 6.49
CA SER A 217 -16.66 22.26 5.47
C SER A 217 -15.63 23.40 5.51
N ARG A 218 -15.41 24.06 4.36
CA ARG A 218 -14.51 25.20 4.29
C ARG A 218 -14.88 26.30 5.30
N ASP A 219 -16.16 26.55 5.47
CA ASP A 219 -16.65 27.60 6.38
C ASP A 219 -16.38 27.24 7.84
N THR A 220 -16.62 25.97 8.22
CA THR A 220 -16.28 25.46 9.55
C THR A 220 -14.77 25.53 9.79
N TYR A 221 -13.94 25.13 8.81
CA TYR A 221 -12.49 25.25 8.92
C TYR A 221 -12.03 26.69 9.09
N LEU A 222 -12.65 27.62 8.36
CA LEU A 222 -12.32 29.04 8.46
C LEU A 222 -12.75 29.67 9.79
N SER A 223 -13.69 29.05 10.50
CA SER A 223 -14.16 29.51 11.82
C SER A 223 -13.24 29.10 12.97
N PHE A 224 -12.31 28.16 12.78
CA PHE A 224 -11.36 27.79 13.83
C PHE A 224 -10.42 28.96 14.16
N SER A 225 -10.33 29.29 15.45
CA SER A 225 -9.53 30.43 15.95
C SER A 225 -8.01 30.18 15.88
N GLN A 226 -7.58 28.95 15.82
CA GLN A 226 -6.16 28.58 15.71
C GLN A 226 -5.95 27.77 14.44
N LYS A 227 -5.35 28.40 13.45
CA LYS A 227 -4.91 27.76 12.20
C LYS A 227 -3.39 27.70 12.27
N TYR A 228 -2.87 26.55 12.63
CA TYR A 228 -1.44 26.30 12.48
C TYR A 228 -1.16 26.07 10.98
N LEU A 229 -0.50 26.99 10.39
CA LEU A 229 0.04 26.91 9.04
C LEU A 229 1.40 26.22 9.06
#